data_3a9f37beec5f171ac48f9bbab2feedd4
#
_entry.id   3a9f37beec5f171ac48f9bbab2feedd4
#
_cell.length_a   1.000
_cell.length_b   1.000
_cell.length_c   1.000
_cell.angle_alpha   90.00
_cell.angle_beta   90.00
_cell.angle_gamma   90.00
#
_symmetry.space_group_name_H-M   'P 1'
#
loop_
_entity.id
_entity.type
_entity.pdbx_description
1 polymer ?
#
loop_
_entity_poly.entity_id
_entity_poly.type
_entity_poly.pdbx_seq_one_letter_code
_entity_poly.pdbx_strand_id
1 'polypeptide(L)'
;FGGVFTGGAKIFVYSEHSAKQNGTSWVRDGTNYQFAITKRTETSRRCTLQTQMKFNYNNDTVYFCYGIPYTYSYLMQSINNWHTKSSKYFSHEILCKSYGGRDCPLITITNPTYPESKKKYLMFTARCHPGESNGSVILHGLIDFFISTNPAAEFLRNHYIIKIVPMICIDGVIEGFYRICLCGNDLNRMW
;
A
#
# COMPACT_ATOMS: atom_id res chain seq x y z
N PHE A 1 -2.44 -17.89 1.46
CA PHE A 1 -3.01 -17.58 0.14
C PHE A 1 -4.19 -18.47 -0.23
N GLY A 2 -4.13 -19.79 0.04
CA GLY A 2 -5.20 -20.72 -0.34
C GLY A 2 -6.58 -20.28 0.13
N GLY A 3 -6.74 -19.86 1.38
CA GLY A 3 -8.02 -19.49 1.94
C GLY A 3 -8.72 -18.31 1.25
N VAL A 4 -7.98 -17.39 0.65
CA VAL A 4 -8.55 -16.24 -0.05
C VAL A 4 -9.18 -16.66 -1.37
N PHE A 5 -8.50 -17.48 -2.16
CA PHE A 5 -9.01 -17.94 -3.46
C PHE A 5 -10.06 -19.04 -3.32
N THR A 6 -9.93 -19.93 -2.34
CA THR A 6 -10.99 -20.91 -2.01
C THR A 6 -12.25 -20.23 -1.48
N GLY A 7 -12.12 -19.05 -0.88
CA GLY A 7 -13.23 -18.19 -0.47
C GLY A 7 -13.83 -17.35 -1.62
N GLY A 8 -13.43 -17.59 -2.87
CA GLY A 8 -14.01 -16.94 -4.06
C GLY A 8 -13.37 -15.61 -4.47
N ALA A 9 -12.24 -15.23 -3.87
CA ALA A 9 -11.53 -14.03 -4.33
C ALA A 9 -10.96 -14.24 -5.73
N LYS A 10 -11.11 -13.21 -6.57
CA LYS A 10 -10.54 -13.16 -7.92
C LYS A 10 -9.26 -12.31 -7.92
N ILE A 11 -8.36 -12.55 -8.88
CA ILE A 11 -7.21 -11.68 -9.13
C ILE A 11 -7.66 -10.33 -9.70
N PHE A 12 -6.80 -9.33 -9.59
CA PHE A 12 -7.00 -8.05 -10.25
C PHE A 12 -6.36 -8.07 -11.63
N VAL A 13 -7.05 -7.44 -12.56
CA VAL A 13 -6.67 -7.29 -13.97
C VAL A 13 -6.70 -5.82 -14.33
N TYR A 14 -5.69 -5.36 -15.05
CA TYR A 14 -5.62 -4.02 -15.63
C TYR A 14 -5.29 -4.13 -17.11
N SER A 15 -6.11 -3.53 -17.95
CA SER A 15 -5.93 -3.43 -19.40
C SER A 15 -5.55 -2.00 -19.75
N GLU A 16 -4.42 -1.79 -20.42
CA GLU A 16 -4.03 -0.45 -20.89
C GLU A 16 -5.03 0.13 -21.87
N HIS A 17 -5.60 -0.71 -22.74
CA HIS A 17 -6.61 -0.29 -23.70
C HIS A 17 -7.89 0.21 -23.01
N SER A 18 -8.42 -0.58 -22.07
CA SER A 18 -9.60 -0.17 -21.28
C SER A 18 -9.34 1.11 -20.46
N ALA A 19 -8.16 1.24 -19.90
CA ALA A 19 -7.78 2.42 -19.13
C ALA A 19 -7.78 3.69 -19.99
N LYS A 20 -7.22 3.60 -21.20
CA LYS A 20 -7.17 4.72 -22.15
C LYS A 20 -8.54 5.08 -22.72
N GLN A 21 -9.39 4.10 -23.02
CA GLN A 21 -10.72 4.34 -23.61
C GLN A 21 -11.78 4.78 -22.59
N ASN A 22 -11.83 4.11 -21.46
CA ASN A 22 -12.96 4.20 -20.52
C ASN A 22 -12.57 4.69 -19.12
N GLY A 23 -11.27 4.98 -18.88
CA GLY A 23 -10.77 5.28 -17.55
C GLY A 23 -10.82 4.09 -16.58
N THR A 24 -10.99 2.86 -17.10
CA THR A 24 -11.10 1.66 -16.25
C THR A 24 -9.78 1.39 -15.56
N SER A 25 -9.80 1.32 -14.23
CA SER A 25 -8.66 0.94 -13.41
C SER A 25 -8.60 -0.58 -13.20
N TRP A 26 -7.94 -1.02 -12.14
CA TRP A 26 -7.88 -2.41 -11.73
C TRP A 26 -9.25 -2.97 -11.41
N VAL A 27 -9.63 -4.08 -12.04
CA VAL A 27 -10.91 -4.78 -11.80
C VAL A 27 -10.65 -6.22 -11.40
N ARG A 28 -11.55 -6.83 -10.63
CA ARG A 28 -11.51 -8.27 -10.36
C ARG A 28 -12.18 -9.00 -11.51
N ASP A 29 -11.43 -9.87 -12.16
CA ASP A 29 -11.91 -10.60 -13.33
C ASP A 29 -11.46 -12.07 -13.33
N GLY A 30 -11.93 -12.83 -14.32
CA GLY A 30 -11.69 -14.24 -14.49
C GLY A 30 -12.85 -15.14 -14.04
N THR A 31 -12.89 -16.32 -14.62
CA THR A 31 -13.89 -17.37 -14.36
C THR A 31 -13.20 -18.70 -14.10
N ASN A 32 -13.95 -19.70 -13.64
CA ASN A 32 -13.47 -21.06 -13.42
C ASN A 32 -12.19 -21.12 -12.55
N TYR A 33 -12.21 -20.38 -11.43
CA TYR A 33 -11.12 -20.40 -10.48
C TYR A 33 -10.95 -21.76 -9.83
N GLN A 34 -9.77 -22.33 -9.95
CA GLN A 34 -9.38 -23.58 -9.30
C GLN A 34 -8.09 -23.33 -8.52
N PHE A 35 -8.09 -23.73 -7.26
CA PHE A 35 -6.92 -23.67 -6.41
C PHE A 35 -6.60 -25.07 -5.89
N ALA A 36 -5.44 -25.59 -6.23
CA ALA A 36 -5.04 -26.95 -5.86
C ALA A 36 -3.62 -26.99 -5.31
N ILE A 37 -3.37 -27.93 -4.40
CA ILE A 37 -2.02 -28.26 -3.97
C ILE A 37 -1.42 -29.17 -5.03
N THR A 38 -0.45 -28.66 -5.79
CA THR A 38 0.19 -29.40 -6.90
C THR A 38 1.41 -30.23 -6.47
N LYS A 39 2.08 -29.82 -5.40
CA LYS A 39 3.18 -30.58 -4.81
C LYS A 39 3.18 -30.38 -3.29
N ARG A 40 3.32 -31.49 -2.56
CA ARG A 40 3.50 -31.50 -1.12
C ARG A 40 4.75 -32.30 -0.79
N THR A 41 5.67 -31.68 -0.03
CA THR A 41 6.80 -32.35 0.62
C THR A 41 6.69 -32.09 2.13
N GLU A 42 7.53 -32.73 2.94
CA GLU A 42 7.56 -32.51 4.38
C GLU A 42 7.83 -31.04 4.74
N THR A 43 8.60 -30.32 3.92
CA THR A 43 9.05 -28.96 4.18
C THR A 43 8.38 -27.89 3.31
N SER A 44 7.63 -28.26 2.24
CA SER A 44 7.02 -27.29 1.34
C SER A 44 5.70 -27.75 0.72
N ARG A 45 4.83 -26.76 0.48
CA ARG A 45 3.62 -26.91 -0.35
C ARG A 45 3.74 -26.00 -1.56
N ARG A 46 3.59 -26.57 -2.74
CA ARG A 46 3.37 -25.79 -3.97
C ARG A 46 1.89 -25.81 -4.29
N CYS A 47 1.34 -24.64 -4.56
CA CYS A 47 -0.05 -24.48 -4.93
C CYS A 47 -0.14 -23.84 -6.31
N THR A 48 -1.16 -24.22 -7.05
CA THR A 48 -1.46 -23.64 -8.37
C THR A 48 -2.83 -22.99 -8.30
N LEU A 49 -2.89 -21.74 -8.75
CA LEU A 49 -4.12 -21.05 -9.07
C LEU A 49 -4.31 -21.10 -10.58
N GLN A 50 -5.44 -21.64 -11.03
CA GLN A 50 -5.83 -21.65 -12.42
C GLN A 50 -7.12 -20.85 -12.59
N THR A 51 -7.20 -20.07 -13.66
CA THR A 51 -8.38 -19.30 -14.02
C THR A 51 -8.45 -19.11 -15.53
N GLN A 52 -9.65 -18.85 -16.04
CA GLN A 52 -9.87 -18.49 -17.43
C GLN A 52 -10.11 -17.01 -17.55
N MET A 53 -9.43 -16.39 -18.53
CA MET A 53 -9.55 -14.97 -18.86
C MET A 53 -9.97 -14.79 -20.30
N LYS A 54 -10.84 -13.79 -20.54
CA LYS A 54 -11.16 -13.31 -21.87
C LYS A 54 -10.43 -12.00 -22.12
N PHE A 55 -9.60 -11.96 -23.14
CA PHE A 55 -8.97 -10.72 -23.61
C PHE A 55 -9.92 -10.04 -24.60
N ASN A 56 -10.33 -8.82 -24.29
CA ASN A 56 -11.36 -8.12 -25.08
C ASN A 56 -10.79 -7.33 -26.26
N TYR A 57 -9.48 -7.08 -26.29
CA TYR A 57 -8.83 -6.26 -27.29
C TYR A 57 -7.60 -6.96 -27.87
N ASN A 58 -7.37 -6.73 -29.18
CA ASN A 58 -6.13 -7.11 -29.83
C ASN A 58 -5.05 -6.06 -29.54
N ASN A 59 -3.79 -6.48 -29.48
CA ASN A 59 -2.63 -5.61 -29.22
C ASN A 59 -2.75 -4.80 -27.93
N ASP A 60 -3.31 -5.41 -26.86
CA ASP A 60 -3.42 -4.83 -25.54
C ASP A 60 -2.30 -5.34 -24.63
N THR A 61 -1.86 -4.51 -23.71
CA THR A 61 -1.01 -4.92 -22.59
C THR A 61 -1.89 -5.12 -21.36
N VAL A 62 -1.91 -6.34 -20.84
CA VAL A 62 -2.74 -6.71 -19.69
C VAL A 62 -1.87 -7.13 -18.52
N TYR A 63 -2.11 -6.51 -17.37
CA TYR A 63 -1.42 -6.80 -16.12
C TYR A 63 -2.32 -7.58 -15.17
N PHE A 64 -1.71 -8.48 -14.42
CA PHE A 64 -2.38 -9.29 -13.41
C PHE A 64 -1.71 -9.09 -12.06
N CYS A 65 -2.50 -8.97 -11.01
CA CYS A 65 -1.96 -8.90 -9.66
C CYS A 65 -2.89 -9.53 -8.61
N TYR A 66 -2.29 -9.96 -7.53
CA TYR A 66 -2.99 -10.48 -6.36
C TYR A 66 -3.71 -9.37 -5.58
N GLY A 67 -3.05 -8.25 -5.38
CA GLY A 67 -3.57 -7.05 -4.73
C GLY A 67 -3.20 -5.83 -5.56
N ILE A 68 -4.05 -4.80 -5.55
CA ILE A 68 -3.79 -3.56 -6.31
C ILE A 68 -2.42 -3.00 -5.92
N PRO A 69 -1.52 -2.74 -6.89
CA PRO A 69 -0.21 -2.21 -6.62
C PRO A 69 -0.28 -0.82 -5.96
N TYR A 70 0.53 -0.62 -4.93
CA TYR A 70 0.78 0.68 -4.33
C TYR A 70 2.30 0.85 -4.29
N THR A 71 2.84 1.54 -5.27
CA THR A 71 4.28 1.65 -5.50
C THR A 71 4.92 2.74 -4.65
N TYR A 72 6.25 2.70 -4.49
CA TYR A 72 7.01 3.75 -3.83
C TYR A 72 6.89 5.09 -4.59
N SER A 73 6.94 5.06 -5.93
CA SER A 73 6.77 6.27 -6.75
C SER A 73 5.39 6.91 -6.56
N TYR A 74 4.34 6.09 -6.48
CA TYR A 74 2.98 6.58 -6.19
C TYR A 74 2.88 7.20 -4.80
N LEU A 75 3.53 6.60 -3.79
CA LEU A 75 3.60 7.18 -2.45
C LEU A 75 4.27 8.55 -2.47
N MET A 76 5.45 8.67 -3.10
CA MET A 76 6.19 9.94 -3.14
C MET A 76 5.41 11.04 -3.87
N GLN A 77 4.73 10.69 -4.96
CA GLN A 77 3.82 11.61 -5.65
C GLN A 77 2.65 12.03 -4.75
N SER A 78 2.07 11.09 -4.00
CA SER A 78 0.98 11.35 -3.07
C SER A 78 1.40 12.29 -1.94
N ILE A 79 2.61 12.12 -1.39
CA ILE A 79 3.18 13.01 -0.36
C ILE A 79 3.26 14.45 -0.87
N ASN A 80 3.77 14.65 -2.09
CA ASN A 80 3.83 15.97 -2.70
C ASN A 80 2.44 16.59 -2.90
N ASN A 81 1.47 15.78 -3.33
CA ASN A 81 0.08 16.22 -3.50
C ASN A 81 -0.57 16.62 -2.17
N TRP A 82 -0.37 15.83 -1.11
CA TRP A 82 -0.88 16.15 0.23
C TRP A 82 -0.25 17.41 0.79
N HIS A 83 1.06 17.58 0.61
CA HIS A 83 1.76 18.80 1.01
C HIS A 83 1.19 20.03 0.32
N THR A 84 0.98 19.97 -0.99
CA THR A 84 0.39 21.06 -1.76
C THR A 84 -1.04 21.41 -1.30
N LYS A 85 -1.85 20.38 -1.01
CA LYS A 85 -3.25 20.57 -0.58
C LYS A 85 -3.39 21.10 0.85
N SER A 86 -2.46 20.80 1.72
CA SER A 86 -2.63 20.94 3.18
C SER A 86 -1.37 21.39 3.92
N SER A 87 -0.53 22.21 3.31
CA SER A 87 0.75 22.67 3.86
C SER A 87 0.64 23.29 5.27
N LYS A 88 -0.54 23.80 5.63
CA LYS A 88 -0.82 24.34 6.98
C LYS A 88 -0.74 23.28 8.08
N TYR A 89 -1.13 22.04 7.79
CA TYR A 89 -1.25 20.95 8.77
C TYR A 89 -0.33 19.79 8.51
N PHE A 90 0.19 19.70 7.28
CA PHE A 90 0.97 18.58 6.76
C PHE A 90 2.41 19.01 6.53
N SER A 91 3.33 18.24 7.08
CA SER A 91 4.75 18.32 6.74
C SER A 91 5.32 16.93 6.57
N HIS A 92 6.44 16.83 5.89
CA HIS A 92 7.19 15.59 5.79
C HIS A 92 8.69 15.85 5.80
N GLU A 93 9.44 14.88 6.26
CA GLU A 93 10.89 14.85 6.32
C GLU A 93 11.40 13.45 5.97
N ILE A 94 12.68 13.32 5.77
CA ILE A 94 13.31 12.02 5.57
C ILE A 94 13.76 11.48 6.93
N LEU A 95 13.10 10.43 7.40
CA LEU A 95 13.45 9.75 8.65
C LEU A 95 14.84 9.10 8.58
N CYS A 96 15.08 8.38 7.49
CA CYS A 96 16.35 7.67 7.23
C CYS A 96 16.44 7.25 5.76
N LYS A 97 17.58 6.67 5.39
CA LYS A 97 17.74 5.93 4.14
C LYS A 97 17.47 4.45 4.38
N SER A 98 16.79 3.79 3.44
CA SER A 98 16.70 2.33 3.44
C SER A 98 18.06 1.70 3.14
N TYR A 99 18.18 0.38 3.31
CA TYR A 99 19.39 -0.35 2.97
C TYR A 99 19.78 -0.20 1.48
N GLY A 100 18.79 -0.12 0.59
CA GLY A 100 18.97 0.17 -0.84
C GLY A 100 19.16 1.66 -1.16
N GLY A 101 19.33 2.53 -0.16
CA GLY A 101 19.62 3.96 -0.33
C GLY A 101 18.40 4.85 -0.63
N ARG A 102 17.16 4.33 -0.53
CA ARG A 102 15.92 5.08 -0.79
C ARG A 102 15.50 5.89 0.42
N ASP A 103 14.84 7.02 0.18
CA ASP A 103 14.30 7.87 1.24
C ASP A 103 13.13 7.20 1.95
N CYS A 104 13.20 7.12 3.29
CA CYS A 104 12.09 6.71 4.12
C CYS A 104 11.37 7.97 4.64
N PRO A 105 10.19 8.32 4.12
CA PRO A 105 9.50 9.52 4.55
C PRO A 105 8.84 9.34 5.91
N LEU A 106 8.93 10.38 6.74
CA LEU A 106 8.14 10.57 7.95
C LEU A 106 7.18 11.73 7.73
N ILE A 107 5.90 11.46 7.76
CA ILE A 107 4.84 12.47 7.65
C ILE A 107 4.44 12.92 9.05
N THR A 108 4.22 14.22 9.21
CA THR A 108 3.67 14.84 10.42
C THR A 108 2.41 15.59 10.08
N ILE A 109 1.31 15.29 10.77
CA ILE A 109 0.03 16.00 10.64
C ILE A 109 -0.39 16.52 12.00
N THR A 110 -0.54 17.84 12.11
CA THR A 110 -0.95 18.52 13.35
C THR A 110 -1.39 19.95 13.05
N ASN A 111 -2.14 20.55 13.93
CA ASN A 111 -2.44 21.99 13.85
C ASN A 111 -1.37 22.79 14.61
N PRO A 112 -0.49 23.56 13.94
CA PRO A 112 0.61 24.27 14.59
C PRO A 112 0.16 25.43 15.49
N THR A 113 -1.10 25.88 15.40
CA THR A 113 -1.62 26.97 16.24
C THR A 113 -1.95 26.52 17.66
N TYR A 114 -2.04 25.21 17.92
CA TYR A 114 -2.25 24.65 19.25
C TYR A 114 -0.92 24.28 19.89
N PRO A 115 -0.72 24.54 21.18
CA PRO A 115 0.54 24.29 21.87
C PRO A 115 0.93 22.81 21.83
N GLU A 116 2.12 22.51 21.37
CA GLU A 116 2.64 21.16 21.24
C GLU A 116 2.68 20.43 22.60
N SER A 117 3.04 21.16 23.68
CA SER A 117 3.12 20.64 25.05
C SER A 117 1.79 20.07 25.57
N LYS A 118 0.66 20.40 24.95
CA LYS A 118 -0.68 19.90 25.31
C LYS A 118 -1.15 18.74 24.43
N LYS A 119 -0.34 18.33 23.43
CA LYS A 119 -0.70 17.28 22.48
C LYS A 119 -0.10 15.94 22.88
N LYS A 120 -0.81 14.89 22.51
CA LYS A 120 -0.30 13.51 22.55
C LYS A 120 0.21 13.10 21.17
N TYR A 121 1.10 12.11 21.14
CA TYR A 121 1.59 11.52 19.90
C TYR A 121 0.74 10.33 19.48
N LEU A 122 0.42 10.27 18.18
CA LEU A 122 -0.11 9.08 17.52
C LEU A 122 0.90 8.66 16.45
N MET A 123 1.26 7.37 16.44
CA MET A 123 2.18 6.81 15.47
C MET A 123 1.46 5.78 14.61
N PHE A 124 1.55 5.93 13.31
CA PHE A 124 1.04 4.97 12.34
C PHE A 124 2.16 4.48 11.45
N THR A 125 2.17 3.20 11.18
CA THR A 125 3.12 2.58 10.26
C THR A 125 2.38 1.66 9.29
N ALA A 126 2.89 1.52 8.08
CA ALA A 126 2.35 0.57 7.11
C ALA A 126 3.47 -0.11 6.32
N ARG A 127 3.10 -1.14 5.61
CA ARG A 127 3.98 -1.86 4.67
C ARG A 127 5.21 -2.47 5.34
N CYS A 128 5.04 -2.98 6.56
CA CYS A 128 6.04 -3.83 7.22
C CYS A 128 6.32 -5.08 6.37
N HIS A 129 5.28 -5.68 5.80
CA HIS A 129 5.40 -6.68 4.75
C HIS A 129 5.17 -6.04 3.37
N PRO A 130 6.14 -6.12 2.46
CA PRO A 130 6.08 -5.38 1.19
C PRO A 130 4.95 -5.80 0.25
N GLY A 131 4.49 -7.05 0.30
CA GLY A 131 3.38 -7.54 -0.53
C GLY A 131 1.98 -7.18 -0.02
N GLU A 132 1.85 -6.61 1.19
CA GLU A 132 0.56 -6.28 1.80
C GLU A 132 0.14 -4.84 1.44
N SER A 133 -0.22 -4.60 0.16
CA SER A 133 -0.59 -3.27 -0.34
C SER A 133 -1.83 -2.66 0.32
N ASN A 134 -2.70 -3.48 0.91
CA ASN A 134 -3.87 -3.04 1.67
C ASN A 134 -3.52 -2.08 2.81
N GLY A 135 -2.40 -2.31 3.51
CA GLY A 135 -1.91 -1.40 4.56
C GLY A 135 -1.62 0.00 4.03
N SER A 136 -1.02 0.12 2.85
CA SER A 136 -0.79 1.42 2.19
C SER A 136 -2.09 2.09 1.75
N VAL A 137 -3.06 1.33 1.23
CA VAL A 137 -4.36 1.88 0.79
C VAL A 137 -5.15 2.42 1.98
N ILE A 138 -5.19 1.67 3.10
CA ILE A 138 -5.84 2.11 4.33
C ILE A 138 -5.19 3.38 4.86
N LEU A 139 -3.85 3.41 4.92
CA LEU A 139 -3.12 4.55 5.45
C LEU A 139 -3.24 5.78 4.55
N HIS A 140 -3.32 5.60 3.23
CA HIS A 140 -3.61 6.67 2.29
C HIS A 140 -4.96 7.35 2.61
N GLY A 141 -6.01 6.55 2.78
CA GLY A 141 -7.33 7.07 3.17
C GLY A 141 -7.34 7.75 4.55
N LEU A 142 -6.55 7.24 5.51
CA LEU A 142 -6.38 7.89 6.81
C LEU A 142 -5.68 9.25 6.70
N ILE A 143 -4.65 9.37 5.85
CA ILE A 143 -3.97 10.66 5.60
C ILE A 143 -4.95 11.65 4.96
N ASP A 144 -5.69 11.24 3.92
CA ASP A 144 -6.72 12.07 3.30
C ASP A 144 -7.76 12.54 4.33
N PHE A 145 -8.20 11.66 5.22
CA PHE A 145 -9.09 12.02 6.32
C PHE A 145 -8.44 13.03 7.28
N PHE A 146 -7.21 12.77 7.74
CA PHE A 146 -6.54 13.63 8.70
C PHE A 146 -6.29 15.05 8.17
N ILE A 147 -6.09 15.24 6.88
CA ILE A 147 -5.90 16.57 6.26
C ILE A 147 -7.21 17.22 5.79
N SER A 148 -8.33 16.52 5.89
CA SER A 148 -9.65 17.01 5.44
C SER A 148 -10.23 18.11 6.36
N THR A 149 -11.34 18.70 5.90
CA THR A 149 -12.15 19.66 6.67
C THR A 149 -13.15 18.98 7.61
N ASN A 150 -13.10 17.65 7.77
CA ASN A 150 -13.99 16.93 8.67
C ASN A 150 -13.76 17.40 10.12
N PRO A 151 -14.81 17.72 10.90
CA PRO A 151 -14.67 18.18 12.30
C PRO A 151 -13.90 17.20 13.20
N ALA A 152 -14.02 15.89 12.99
CA ALA A 152 -13.26 14.90 13.75
C ALA A 152 -11.77 14.93 13.39
N ALA A 153 -11.42 15.15 12.12
CA ALA A 153 -10.03 15.34 11.71
C ALA A 153 -9.43 16.63 12.28
N GLU A 154 -10.20 17.72 12.32
CA GLU A 154 -9.80 18.97 12.97
C GLU A 154 -9.54 18.75 14.46
N PHE A 155 -10.46 18.09 15.17
CA PHE A 155 -10.27 17.74 16.58
C PHE A 155 -8.97 16.97 16.79
N LEU A 156 -8.70 15.95 15.96
CA LEU A 156 -7.48 15.15 16.07
C LEU A 156 -6.23 16.00 15.86
N ARG A 157 -6.18 16.86 14.84
CA ARG A 157 -5.04 17.74 14.60
C ARG A 157 -4.79 18.74 15.75
N ASN A 158 -5.85 19.17 16.43
CA ASN A 158 -5.74 20.11 17.54
C ASN A 158 -5.18 19.46 18.81
N HIS A 159 -5.42 18.15 19.02
CA HIS A 159 -5.06 17.44 20.24
C HIS A 159 -3.92 16.44 20.08
N TYR A 160 -3.50 16.16 18.83
CA TYR A 160 -2.47 15.16 18.54
C TYR A 160 -1.42 15.67 17.54
N ILE A 161 -0.22 15.15 17.71
CA ILE A 161 0.83 15.15 16.68
C ILE A 161 0.80 13.76 16.06
N ILE A 162 0.36 13.68 14.84
CA ILE A 162 0.19 12.42 14.11
C ILE A 162 1.44 12.20 13.28
N LYS A 163 2.24 11.19 13.64
CA LYS A 163 3.46 10.76 12.93
C LYS A 163 3.16 9.51 12.13
N ILE A 164 3.57 9.49 10.87
CA ILE A 164 3.26 8.39 9.95
C ILE A 164 4.50 7.98 9.16
N VAL A 165 4.89 6.71 9.29
CA VAL A 165 5.87 6.07 8.37
C VAL A 165 5.07 5.22 7.37
N PRO A 166 4.78 5.73 6.17
CA PRO A 166 3.78 5.13 5.28
C PRO A 166 4.24 3.85 4.60
N MET A 167 5.56 3.61 4.57
CA MET A 167 6.13 2.41 3.95
C MET A 167 7.45 2.05 4.65
N ILE A 168 7.42 1.05 5.54
CA ILE A 168 8.60 0.63 6.28
C ILE A 168 9.54 -0.17 5.38
N CYS A 169 9.04 -1.17 4.68
CA CYS A 169 9.83 -2.07 3.84
C CYS A 169 9.92 -1.57 2.39
N ILE A 170 10.50 -0.37 2.19
CA ILE A 170 10.59 0.31 0.89
C ILE A 170 11.28 -0.56 -0.15
N ASP A 171 12.47 -1.07 0.17
CA ASP A 171 13.25 -1.87 -0.77
C ASP A 171 12.52 -3.15 -1.16
N GLY A 172 11.88 -3.81 -0.21
CA GLY A 172 11.08 -5.00 -0.50
C GLY A 172 9.89 -4.71 -1.42
N VAL A 173 9.28 -3.51 -1.33
CA VAL A 173 8.23 -3.07 -2.26
C VAL A 173 8.78 -2.87 -3.66
N ILE A 174 9.94 -2.24 -3.79
CA ILE A 174 10.57 -1.93 -5.08
C ILE A 174 11.06 -3.21 -5.76
N GLU A 175 11.67 -4.12 -5.00
CA GLU A 175 12.18 -5.40 -5.50
C GLU A 175 11.07 -6.46 -5.70
N GLY A 176 9.83 -6.17 -5.32
CA GLY A 176 8.69 -7.07 -5.50
C GLY A 176 8.65 -8.23 -4.50
N PHE A 177 9.28 -8.12 -3.36
CA PHE A 177 9.21 -9.14 -2.31
C PHE A 177 7.81 -9.15 -1.69
N TYR A 178 7.39 -10.33 -1.24
CA TYR A 178 6.09 -10.44 -0.61
C TYR A 178 6.14 -10.12 0.90
N ARG A 179 7.17 -10.64 1.61
CA ARG A 179 7.19 -10.59 3.07
C ARG A 179 8.47 -10.06 3.68
N ILE A 180 9.61 -10.39 3.13
CA ILE A 180 10.93 -10.07 3.69
C ILE A 180 11.45 -8.73 3.18
N CYS A 181 12.34 -8.11 3.96
CA CYS A 181 13.12 -6.94 3.52
C CYS A 181 14.31 -7.37 2.65
N LEU A 182 15.07 -6.41 2.16
CA LEU A 182 16.24 -6.64 1.30
C LEU A 182 17.31 -7.53 1.97
N CYS A 183 17.41 -7.46 3.31
CA CYS A 183 18.32 -8.30 4.10
C CYS A 183 17.80 -9.72 4.37
N GLY A 184 16.65 -10.10 3.81
CA GLY A 184 16.04 -11.42 4.02
C GLY A 184 15.23 -11.59 5.30
N ASN A 185 15.07 -10.54 6.10
CA ASN A 185 14.39 -10.59 7.38
C ASN A 185 12.90 -10.21 7.26
N ASP A 186 12.05 -10.88 8.04
CA ASP A 186 10.69 -10.45 8.30
C ASP A 186 10.72 -9.33 9.37
N LEU A 187 10.49 -8.09 8.96
CA LEU A 187 10.56 -6.94 9.87
C LEU A 187 9.55 -7.03 11.01
N ASN A 188 8.45 -7.76 10.84
CA ASN A 188 7.48 -7.98 11.90
C ASN A 188 7.91 -9.09 12.90
N ARG A 189 9.16 -9.53 12.85
CA ARG A 189 9.80 -10.42 13.82
C ARG A 189 11.04 -9.76 14.45
N MET A 190 11.29 -8.49 14.14
CA MET A 190 12.52 -7.77 14.53
C MET A 190 12.26 -6.64 15.53
N TRP A 191 11.13 -6.65 16.21
CA TRP A 191 10.74 -5.69 17.26
C TRP A 191 11.51 -5.92 18.56
#